data_550e3ee8f3b3e22b1cc9cc640a0a6f06
#
_entry.id   550e3ee8f3b3e22b1cc9cc640a0a6f06
#
_cell.length_a   1.000
_cell.length_b   1.000
_cell.length_c   1.000
_cell.angle_alpha   90.00
_cell.angle_beta   90.00
_cell.angle_gamma   90.00
#
_symmetry.space_group_name_H-M   'P 1'
#
loop_
_entity.id
_entity.type
_entity.pdbx_description
1 polymer ?
#
loop_
_entity_poly.entity_id
_entity_poly.type
_entity_poly.pdbx_seq_one_letter_code
_entity_poly.pdbx_strand_id
1 'polypeptide(L)'
;MSKAGIFIGIVIVGSLGAFGFKLMSPPSPVGHSMEQPDLSAIKEGEQIVQVALPSALSDDAKLGKRFFEAKCAVCHGANAAGKKGTAPPLVHKIYEPSHHSDVAFVLAAQNGVRAHHWKFGNMPQIEGITKGEVMLVTKYIRELQRENGIN
;
A
#
# COMPACT_ATOMS: atom_id res chain seq x y z
N MET A 1 29.27 42.98 -11.62
CA MET A 1 28.45 42.18 -10.64
C MET A 1 29.42 41.39 -9.79
N SER A 2 29.34 41.45 -8.47
CA SER A 2 30.24 40.72 -7.58
C SER A 2 29.93 39.22 -7.63
N LYS A 3 30.97 38.37 -7.44
CA LYS A 3 30.80 36.91 -7.41
C LYS A 3 29.75 36.48 -6.38
N ALA A 4 29.61 37.20 -5.26
CA ALA A 4 28.60 37.00 -4.25
C ALA A 4 27.17 37.24 -4.78
N GLY A 5 26.96 38.26 -5.60
CA GLY A 5 25.61 38.51 -6.17
C GLY A 5 25.15 37.43 -7.15
N ILE A 6 26.10 36.82 -7.90
CA ILE A 6 25.81 35.71 -8.80
C ILE A 6 25.42 34.43 -7.99
N PHE A 7 26.14 34.14 -6.91
CA PHE A 7 25.81 33.00 -6.02
C PHE A 7 24.46 33.13 -5.39
N ILE A 8 24.10 34.32 -4.85
CA ILE A 8 22.79 34.57 -4.22
C ILE A 8 21.66 34.42 -5.26
N GLY A 9 21.88 34.95 -6.49
CA GLY A 9 20.91 34.82 -7.57
C GLY A 9 20.63 33.35 -7.95
N ILE A 10 21.67 32.51 -8.05
CA ILE A 10 21.54 31.09 -8.37
C ILE A 10 20.78 30.34 -7.27
N VAL A 11 21.05 30.63 -5.99
CA VAL A 11 20.37 29.99 -4.86
C VAL A 11 18.87 30.37 -4.84
N ILE A 12 18.53 31.65 -5.07
CA ILE A 12 17.12 32.09 -5.09
C ILE A 12 16.36 31.46 -6.26
N VAL A 13 16.92 31.46 -7.46
CA VAL A 13 16.27 30.86 -8.64
C VAL A 13 16.12 29.35 -8.47
N GLY A 14 17.15 28.68 -7.93
CA GLY A 14 17.09 27.24 -7.63
C GLY A 14 16.01 26.92 -6.59
N SER A 15 15.88 27.72 -5.53
CA SER A 15 14.87 27.54 -4.47
C SER A 15 13.45 27.76 -4.99
N LEU A 16 13.23 28.80 -5.81
CA LEU A 16 11.94 29.08 -6.43
C LEU A 16 11.55 27.99 -7.44
N GLY A 17 12.49 27.48 -8.21
CA GLY A 17 12.28 26.37 -9.15
C GLY A 17 11.89 25.06 -8.44
N ALA A 18 12.58 24.72 -7.36
CA ALA A 18 12.26 23.54 -6.55
C ALA A 18 10.90 23.67 -5.85
N PHE A 19 10.56 24.86 -5.34
CA PHE A 19 9.27 25.13 -4.74
C PHE A 19 8.13 25.04 -5.77
N GLY A 20 8.31 25.67 -6.94
CA GLY A 20 7.34 25.60 -8.04
C GLY A 20 7.15 24.17 -8.56
N PHE A 21 8.22 23.37 -8.68
CA PHE A 21 8.13 21.97 -9.06
C PHE A 21 7.31 21.16 -8.03
N LYS A 22 7.53 21.40 -6.73
CA LYS A 22 6.77 20.71 -5.67
C LYS A 22 5.28 21.09 -5.68
N LEU A 23 4.95 22.33 -6.02
CA LEU A 23 3.53 22.78 -6.14
C LEU A 23 2.84 22.18 -7.38
N MET A 24 3.59 21.91 -8.45
CA MET A 24 3.06 21.35 -9.70
C MET A 24 3.10 19.82 -9.72
N SER A 25 3.77 19.18 -8.75
CA SER A 25 3.78 17.72 -8.64
C SER A 25 2.39 17.22 -8.25
N PRO A 26 1.85 16.20 -8.93
CA PRO A 26 0.59 15.60 -8.49
C PRO A 26 0.76 15.10 -7.06
N PRO A 27 -0.31 15.12 -6.24
CA PRO A 27 -0.26 14.55 -4.90
C PRO A 27 0.17 13.08 -4.99
N SER A 28 1.00 12.66 -4.04
CA SER A 28 1.41 11.25 -3.96
C SER A 28 0.18 10.37 -3.90
N PRO A 29 0.15 9.24 -4.64
CA PRO A 29 -0.95 8.31 -4.57
C PRO A 29 -1.26 7.91 -3.12
N VAL A 30 -2.54 7.77 -2.81
CA VAL A 30 -2.99 7.27 -1.51
C VAL A 30 -2.32 5.91 -1.28
N GLY A 31 -1.74 5.72 -0.09
CA GLY A 31 -1.01 4.49 0.23
C GLY A 31 0.51 4.66 0.33
N HIS A 32 1.08 5.79 -0.14
CA HIS A 32 2.52 6.09 -0.05
C HIS A 32 2.96 6.74 1.27
N SER A 33 2.02 7.12 2.12
CA SER A 33 2.28 7.63 3.48
C SER A 33 2.01 6.56 4.53
N MET A 34 2.72 6.63 5.67
CA MET A 34 2.37 5.84 6.86
C MET A 34 1.09 6.33 7.53
N GLU A 35 0.59 7.51 7.18
CA GLU A 35 -0.69 8.02 7.65
C GLU A 35 -1.84 7.32 6.94
N GLN A 36 -2.92 7.11 7.70
CA GLN A 36 -4.16 6.63 7.10
C GLN A 36 -4.76 7.73 6.22
N PRO A 37 -5.30 7.39 5.05
CA PRO A 37 -6.01 8.36 4.22
C PRO A 37 -7.27 8.85 4.91
N ASP A 38 -7.73 10.05 4.57
CA ASP A 38 -9.06 10.51 4.95
C ASP A 38 -10.13 9.64 4.26
N LEU A 39 -10.91 8.95 5.06
CA LEU A 39 -11.97 8.06 4.59
C LEU A 39 -13.34 8.74 4.52
N SER A 40 -13.44 10.03 4.87
CA SER A 40 -14.74 10.71 5.01
C SER A 40 -15.55 10.73 3.70
N ALA A 41 -14.87 10.87 2.55
CA ALA A 41 -15.49 10.90 1.23
C ALA A 41 -15.77 9.51 0.63
N ILE A 42 -15.28 8.43 1.21
CA ILE A 42 -15.46 7.05 0.73
C ILE A 42 -16.70 6.46 1.40
N LYS A 43 -17.57 5.79 0.66
CA LYS A 43 -18.74 5.12 1.23
C LYS A 43 -18.34 3.77 1.84
N GLU A 44 -19.17 3.29 2.79
CA GLU A 44 -18.98 1.96 3.38
C GLU A 44 -18.99 0.86 2.31
N GLY A 45 -18.01 -0.03 2.41
CA GLY A 45 -17.82 -1.12 1.45
C GLY A 45 -17.06 -0.75 0.17
N GLU A 46 -16.84 0.54 -0.12
CA GLU A 46 -16.01 0.97 -1.25
C GLU A 46 -14.52 0.78 -0.99
N GLN A 47 -13.75 0.68 -2.08
CA GLN A 47 -12.29 0.55 -2.00
C GLN A 47 -11.64 1.81 -1.43
N ILE A 48 -10.57 1.61 -0.65
CA ILE A 48 -9.88 2.69 0.05
C ILE A 48 -8.80 3.32 -0.83
N VAL A 49 -8.04 2.50 -1.57
CA VAL A 49 -6.95 2.98 -2.43
C VAL A 49 -7.15 2.52 -3.88
N GLN A 50 -6.70 3.34 -4.83
CA GLN A 50 -6.57 2.94 -6.22
C GLN A 50 -5.28 2.12 -6.37
N VAL A 51 -5.37 0.93 -6.96
CA VAL A 51 -4.24 0.03 -7.14
C VAL A 51 -3.89 -0.07 -8.62
N ALA A 52 -2.70 0.42 -8.99
CA ALA A 52 -2.12 0.15 -10.30
C ALA A 52 -1.73 -1.33 -10.39
N LEU A 53 -2.06 -1.96 -11.50
CA LEU A 53 -1.77 -3.36 -11.73
C LEU A 53 -0.51 -3.51 -12.59
N PRO A 54 0.42 -4.42 -12.24
CA PRO A 54 1.57 -4.70 -13.07
C PRO A 54 1.11 -5.29 -14.42
N SER A 55 1.85 -5.00 -15.48
CA SER A 55 1.58 -5.51 -16.84
C SER A 55 1.63 -7.05 -16.91
N ALA A 56 2.42 -7.67 -16.04
CA ALA A 56 2.48 -9.12 -15.86
C ALA A 56 2.82 -9.46 -14.41
N LEU A 57 2.26 -10.55 -13.91
CA LEU A 57 2.60 -11.14 -12.62
C LEU A 57 3.51 -12.36 -12.86
N SER A 58 4.43 -12.61 -11.93
CA SER A 58 5.16 -13.88 -11.87
C SER A 58 4.20 -15.06 -11.68
N ASP A 59 4.63 -16.28 -11.96
CA ASP A 59 3.77 -17.44 -11.84
C ASP A 59 3.36 -17.70 -10.39
N ASP A 60 4.26 -17.47 -9.43
CA ASP A 60 3.95 -17.52 -8.01
C ASP A 60 2.90 -16.46 -7.61
N ALA A 61 3.03 -15.23 -8.12
CA ALA A 61 2.07 -14.16 -7.83
C ALA A 61 0.70 -14.42 -8.51
N LYS A 62 0.66 -15.02 -9.70
CA LYS A 62 -0.59 -15.46 -10.32
C LYS A 62 -1.31 -16.51 -9.46
N LEU A 63 -0.56 -17.47 -8.91
CA LEU A 63 -1.13 -18.46 -8.00
C LEU A 63 -1.57 -17.79 -6.68
N GLY A 64 -0.74 -16.91 -6.14
CA GLY A 64 -1.06 -16.11 -4.96
C GLY A 64 -2.32 -15.26 -5.12
N LYS A 65 -2.54 -14.67 -6.30
CA LYS A 65 -3.77 -13.95 -6.64
C LYS A 65 -5.01 -14.83 -6.50
N ARG A 66 -4.95 -16.08 -6.97
CA ARG A 66 -6.09 -17.01 -6.86
C ARG A 66 -6.43 -17.29 -5.39
N PHE A 67 -5.43 -17.55 -4.54
CA PHE A 67 -5.65 -17.75 -3.10
C PHE A 67 -6.16 -16.47 -2.44
N PHE A 68 -5.62 -15.31 -2.81
CA PHE A 68 -6.09 -14.02 -2.31
C PHE A 68 -7.57 -13.80 -2.65
N GLU A 69 -7.96 -14.00 -3.89
CA GLU A 69 -9.34 -13.85 -4.36
C GLU A 69 -10.30 -14.81 -3.63
N ALA A 70 -9.85 -16.04 -3.36
CA ALA A 70 -10.68 -17.06 -2.69
C ALA A 70 -10.85 -16.82 -1.18
N LYS A 71 -9.86 -16.25 -0.49
CA LYS A 71 -9.82 -16.21 0.98
C LYS A 71 -9.72 -14.80 1.58
N CYS A 72 -9.13 -13.85 0.89
CA CYS A 72 -8.74 -12.56 1.43
C CYS A 72 -9.58 -11.39 0.86
N ALA A 73 -9.92 -11.45 -0.43
CA ALA A 73 -10.57 -10.36 -1.14
C ALA A 73 -11.96 -10.02 -0.60
N VAL A 74 -12.66 -10.97 0.03
CA VAL A 74 -13.96 -10.73 0.66
C VAL A 74 -13.89 -9.58 1.67
N CYS A 75 -12.79 -9.47 2.41
CA CYS A 75 -12.54 -8.40 3.37
C CYS A 75 -11.63 -7.31 2.80
N HIS A 76 -10.47 -7.69 2.22
CA HIS A 76 -9.44 -6.74 1.78
C HIS A 76 -9.69 -6.11 0.40
N GLY A 77 -10.83 -6.41 -0.23
CA GLY A 77 -11.21 -5.85 -1.53
C GLY A 77 -10.44 -6.46 -2.69
N ALA A 78 -10.87 -6.15 -3.91
CA ALA A 78 -10.16 -6.54 -5.12
C ALA A 78 -8.76 -5.92 -5.12
N ASN A 79 -7.78 -6.69 -5.60
CA ASN A 79 -6.39 -6.25 -5.70
C ASN A 79 -5.81 -5.68 -4.37
N ALA A 80 -6.33 -6.14 -3.23
CA ALA A 80 -5.88 -5.69 -1.92
C ALA A 80 -6.05 -4.17 -1.66
N ALA A 81 -7.04 -3.56 -2.31
CA ALA A 81 -7.33 -2.12 -2.23
C ALA A 81 -7.97 -1.69 -0.90
N GLY A 82 -8.33 -2.65 -0.04
CA GLY A 82 -9.11 -2.42 1.18
C GLY A 82 -10.60 -2.20 0.89
N LYS A 83 -11.41 -2.29 1.93
CA LYS A 83 -12.84 -1.96 1.92
C LYS A 83 -13.16 -1.14 3.16
N LYS A 84 -13.66 0.07 2.98
CA LYS A 84 -14.04 0.93 4.10
C LYS A 84 -15.01 0.21 5.04
N GLY A 85 -14.78 0.33 6.33
CA GLY A 85 -15.58 -0.31 7.39
C GLY A 85 -15.36 -1.82 7.55
N THR A 86 -14.55 -2.45 6.67
CA THR A 86 -14.33 -3.90 6.70
C THR A 86 -12.88 -4.28 6.96
N ALA A 87 -11.96 -3.89 6.07
CA ALA A 87 -10.55 -4.25 6.21
C ALA A 87 -9.63 -3.27 5.46
N PRO A 88 -8.37 -3.13 5.93
CA PRO A 88 -7.43 -2.18 5.36
C PRO A 88 -6.93 -2.57 3.97
N PRO A 89 -6.44 -1.59 3.18
CA PRO A 89 -5.70 -1.85 1.96
C PRO A 89 -4.34 -2.47 2.31
N LEU A 90 -3.96 -3.58 1.67
CA LEU A 90 -2.63 -4.17 1.82
C LEU A 90 -1.61 -3.54 0.84
N VAL A 91 -2.10 -2.81 -0.16
CA VAL A 91 -1.29 -1.92 -1.01
C VAL A 91 -1.28 -0.54 -0.35
N HIS A 92 -0.54 -0.43 0.74
CA HIS A 92 -0.38 0.79 1.53
C HIS A 92 0.99 0.79 2.21
N LYS A 93 1.59 1.95 2.41
CA LYS A 93 2.93 2.10 3.00
C LYS A 93 3.06 1.44 4.39
N ILE A 94 2.00 1.41 5.17
CA ILE A 94 1.95 0.70 6.45
C ILE A 94 2.37 -0.78 6.29
N TYR A 95 2.06 -1.41 5.15
CA TYR A 95 2.35 -2.84 4.90
C TYR A 95 3.61 -3.08 4.08
N GLU A 96 4.51 -2.09 3.95
CA GLU A 96 5.80 -2.26 3.31
C GLU A 96 6.65 -3.35 4.00
N PRO A 97 7.62 -3.96 3.28
CA PRO A 97 8.43 -5.06 3.84
C PRO A 97 9.21 -4.70 5.11
N SER A 98 9.66 -3.45 5.22
CA SER A 98 10.43 -2.95 6.39
C SER A 98 9.58 -2.81 7.65
N HIS A 99 8.26 -2.63 7.51
CA HIS A 99 7.32 -2.48 8.62
C HIS A 99 6.49 -3.76 8.86
N HIS A 100 6.04 -4.43 7.80
CA HIS A 100 5.35 -5.71 7.86
C HIS A 100 6.07 -6.73 6.96
N SER A 101 6.94 -7.54 7.55
CA SER A 101 7.67 -8.59 6.83
C SER A 101 6.73 -9.64 6.23
N ASP A 102 7.21 -10.45 5.29
CA ASP A 102 6.42 -11.51 4.68
C ASP A 102 5.88 -12.52 5.70
N VAL A 103 6.64 -12.78 6.77
CA VAL A 103 6.21 -13.66 7.87
C VAL A 103 5.05 -13.05 8.65
N ALA A 104 4.94 -11.71 8.74
CA ALA A 104 3.83 -11.05 9.41
C ALA A 104 2.48 -11.40 8.73
N PHE A 105 2.45 -11.51 7.41
CA PHE A 105 1.25 -11.96 6.68
C PHE A 105 0.87 -13.40 7.03
N VAL A 106 1.86 -14.28 7.17
CA VAL A 106 1.63 -15.68 7.59
C VAL A 106 1.03 -15.72 8.99
N LEU A 107 1.64 -15.00 9.94
CA LEU A 107 1.16 -14.95 11.32
C LEU A 107 -0.24 -14.33 11.40
N ALA A 108 -0.51 -13.28 10.62
CA ALA A 108 -1.82 -12.66 10.55
C ALA A 108 -2.91 -13.64 10.08
N ALA A 109 -2.65 -14.38 9.00
CA ALA A 109 -3.60 -15.37 8.50
C ALA A 109 -3.81 -16.54 9.46
N GLN A 110 -2.75 -17.02 10.12
CA GLN A 110 -2.81 -18.17 11.01
C GLN A 110 -3.39 -17.87 12.39
N ASN A 111 -3.14 -16.68 12.94
CA ASN A 111 -3.49 -16.36 14.33
C ASN A 111 -4.56 -15.27 14.44
N GLY A 112 -4.91 -14.62 13.32
CA GLY A 112 -5.66 -13.37 13.34
C GLY A 112 -4.79 -12.19 13.79
N VAL A 113 -5.37 -10.99 13.78
CA VAL A 113 -4.68 -9.75 14.18
C VAL A 113 -5.58 -8.92 15.08
N ARG A 114 -5.08 -8.49 16.22
CA ARG A 114 -5.70 -7.41 16.97
C ARG A 114 -5.45 -6.09 16.22
N ALA A 115 -6.53 -5.36 15.92
CA ALA A 115 -6.45 -4.08 15.21
C ALA A 115 -5.53 -3.09 15.93
N HIS A 116 -4.56 -2.51 15.21
CA HIS A 116 -3.58 -1.57 15.76
C HIS A 116 -3.27 -0.40 14.83
N HIS A 117 -3.38 -0.57 13.52
CA HIS A 117 -3.21 0.53 12.55
C HIS A 117 -4.55 1.09 12.07
N TRP A 118 -5.58 0.26 11.94
CA TRP A 118 -6.87 0.63 11.36
C TRP A 118 -8.00 0.35 12.35
N LYS A 119 -9.07 1.14 12.28
CA LYS A 119 -10.22 1.03 13.17
C LYS A 119 -11.35 0.15 12.60
N PHE A 120 -11.02 -0.85 11.78
CA PHE A 120 -12.00 -1.74 11.15
C PHE A 120 -12.32 -3.00 11.98
N GLY A 121 -11.75 -3.10 13.18
CA GLY A 121 -11.87 -4.30 14.01
C GLY A 121 -10.74 -5.29 13.80
N ASN A 122 -10.81 -6.40 14.54
CA ASN A 122 -9.80 -7.45 14.50
C ASN A 122 -9.95 -8.32 13.25
N MET A 123 -8.83 -8.72 12.65
CA MET A 123 -8.82 -9.75 11.62
C MET A 123 -8.96 -11.13 12.29
N PRO A 124 -9.91 -11.96 11.89
CA PRO A 124 -9.99 -13.34 12.39
C PRO A 124 -8.90 -14.21 11.76
N GLN A 125 -8.60 -15.34 12.40
CA GLN A 125 -7.83 -16.42 11.78
C GLN A 125 -8.54 -16.91 10.51
N ILE A 126 -7.76 -17.23 9.47
CA ILE A 126 -8.29 -17.74 8.20
C ILE A 126 -8.18 -19.27 8.18
N GLU A 127 -9.32 -19.92 8.32
CA GLU A 127 -9.38 -21.37 8.30
C GLU A 127 -9.05 -21.97 6.93
N GLY A 128 -8.39 -23.11 6.93
CA GLY A 128 -8.11 -23.90 5.73
C GLY A 128 -7.18 -23.22 4.75
N ILE A 129 -6.28 -22.33 5.23
CA ILE A 129 -5.17 -21.79 4.44
C ILE A 129 -3.83 -22.26 5.01
N THR A 130 -2.95 -22.74 4.15
CA THR A 130 -1.61 -23.18 4.54
C THR A 130 -0.60 -22.04 4.55
N LYS A 131 0.50 -22.21 5.30
CA LYS A 131 1.62 -21.26 5.27
C LYS A 131 2.14 -21.01 3.84
N GLY A 132 2.24 -22.08 3.03
CA GLY A 132 2.71 -21.97 1.64
C GLY A 132 1.79 -21.10 0.78
N GLU A 133 0.48 -21.27 0.90
CA GLU A 133 -0.50 -20.46 0.18
C GLU A 133 -0.44 -19.00 0.62
N VAL A 134 -0.29 -18.73 1.92
CA VAL A 134 -0.12 -17.33 2.40
C VAL A 134 1.17 -16.70 1.87
N MET A 135 2.27 -17.47 1.77
CA MET A 135 3.51 -16.97 1.16
C MET A 135 3.33 -16.62 -0.32
N LEU A 136 2.53 -17.37 -1.07
CA LEU A 136 2.17 -17.03 -2.45
C LEU A 136 1.27 -15.78 -2.51
N VAL A 137 0.28 -15.68 -1.62
CA VAL A 137 -0.54 -14.46 -1.46
C VAL A 137 0.35 -13.25 -1.18
N THR A 138 1.33 -13.40 -0.30
CA THR A 138 2.27 -12.33 0.03
C THR A 138 3.08 -11.90 -1.21
N LYS A 139 3.57 -12.84 -2.03
CA LYS A 139 4.25 -12.52 -3.30
C LYS A 139 3.36 -11.69 -4.21
N TYR A 140 2.08 -12.05 -4.36
CA TYR A 140 1.12 -11.25 -5.12
C TYR A 140 0.98 -9.83 -4.56
N ILE A 141 0.78 -9.69 -3.25
CA ILE A 141 0.68 -8.36 -2.61
C ILE A 141 1.97 -7.56 -2.82
N ARG A 142 3.15 -8.18 -2.70
CA ARG A 142 4.44 -7.50 -2.91
C ARG A 142 4.62 -7.01 -4.35
N GLU A 143 4.13 -7.74 -5.35
CA GLU A 143 4.15 -7.27 -6.72
C GLU A 143 3.21 -6.08 -6.95
N LEU A 144 2.01 -6.11 -6.36
CA LEU A 144 1.14 -4.94 -6.36
C LEU A 144 1.79 -3.74 -5.64
N GLN A 145 2.40 -3.96 -4.48
CA GLN A 145 3.09 -2.90 -3.73
C GLN A 145 4.19 -2.26 -4.57
N ARG A 146 5.06 -3.06 -5.21
CA ARG A 146 6.15 -2.53 -6.06
C ARG A 146 5.61 -1.71 -7.23
N GLU A 147 4.55 -2.17 -7.91
CA GLU A 147 3.90 -1.42 -8.99
C GLU A 147 3.37 -0.07 -8.52
N ASN A 148 2.97 0.01 -7.24
CA ASN A 148 2.48 1.23 -6.61
C ASN A 148 3.56 2.00 -5.83
N GLY A 149 4.86 1.72 -6.08
CA GLY A 149 5.99 2.44 -5.48
C GLY A 149 6.24 2.16 -4.00
N ILE A 150 5.74 1.05 -3.47
CA ILE A 150 5.93 0.61 -2.08
C ILE A 150 6.96 -0.54 -2.09
N ASN A 151 8.14 -0.30 -1.48
CA ASN A 151 9.30 -1.20 -1.48
C ASN A 151 9.81 -1.48 -0.07
#